data_10bf6dff877dbc8260034cdee46fb3aa
#
_entry.id   10bf6dff877dbc8260034cdee46fb3aa
#
_cell.length_a   1.000
_cell.length_b   1.000
_cell.length_c   1.000
_cell.angle_alpha   90.00
_cell.angle_beta   90.00
_cell.angle_gamma   90.00
#
_symmetry.space_group_name_H-M   'P 1'
#
loop_
_entity.id
_entity.type
_entity.pdbx_description
1 polymer ?
#
loop_
_entity_poly.entity_id
_entity_poly.type
_entity_poly.pdbx_seq_one_letter_code
_entity_poly.pdbx_strand_id
1 'polypeptide(L)'
;MKTCIITYTNEKFVSKIQTMISEIREIGKYDGDIVVIIGEDLKDRLQYEDDDRVIIKYFPEIDREENIAKLKEKPITEGWGNPEFNKTFMWHKLYAFHPFFKQWDKCFAMDGGMKIFKPLEKILNLDCKNSILAHYDGYPNNTDWKLRRQFDDTQFPEIFAELEGEFDLDVDYFQATMFIYDTSLLRDDTFDTIIELSKKYFTSKLTDQGIVNLYFNNKKYYNVWEQIQIKDDETYYYDYTERDGLNYTEYIMLKRAHTCPHWSF
;
A
#
# COMPACT_ATOMS: atom_id res chain seq x y z
N MET A 1 -19.44 -5.52 12.24
CA MET A 1 -18.26 -5.85 11.42
C MET A 1 -17.07 -5.20 12.08
N LYS A 2 -16.06 -5.99 12.47
CA LYS A 2 -14.84 -5.50 13.11
C LYS A 2 -13.87 -5.03 12.05
N THR A 3 -13.55 -3.75 12.02
CA THR A 3 -12.62 -3.18 11.04
C THR A 3 -11.32 -2.79 11.74
N CYS A 4 -10.17 -2.88 11.06
CA CYS A 4 -8.95 -2.22 11.51
C CYS A 4 -8.36 -1.33 10.40
N ILE A 5 -7.67 -0.27 10.83
CA ILE A 5 -6.81 0.52 9.98
C ILE A 5 -5.39 -0.04 10.09
N ILE A 6 -4.72 -0.26 8.96
CA ILE A 6 -3.34 -0.73 8.90
C ILE A 6 -2.47 0.39 8.36
N THR A 7 -1.37 0.67 9.02
CA THR A 7 -0.35 1.59 8.51
C THR A 7 1.05 1.07 8.80
N TYR A 8 2.07 1.75 8.29
CA TYR A 8 3.46 1.27 8.30
C TYR A 8 4.40 2.40 8.69
N THR A 9 5.38 2.10 9.51
CA THR A 9 6.42 3.09 9.84
C THR A 9 7.78 2.45 10.09
N ASN A 10 8.81 3.20 9.78
CA ASN A 10 10.18 2.98 10.24
C ASN A 10 10.62 4.18 11.09
N GLU A 11 11.82 4.15 11.65
CA GLU A 11 12.33 5.19 12.54
C GLU A 11 12.21 6.60 11.95
N LYS A 12 12.44 6.75 10.64
CA LYS A 12 12.39 8.07 9.96
C LYS A 12 10.99 8.68 9.88
N PHE A 13 9.94 7.86 10.03
CA PHE A 13 8.56 8.29 9.82
C PHE A 13 7.69 8.22 11.07
N VAL A 14 8.25 7.95 12.25
CA VAL A 14 7.50 7.81 13.51
C VAL A 14 6.65 9.06 13.80
N SER A 15 7.22 10.26 13.69
CA SER A 15 6.47 11.50 13.96
C SER A 15 5.28 11.69 13.00
N LYS A 16 5.43 11.27 11.74
CA LYS A 16 4.34 11.33 10.75
C LYS A 16 3.21 10.39 11.10
N ILE A 17 3.53 9.18 11.57
CA ILE A 17 2.54 8.20 11.99
C ILE A 17 1.80 8.69 13.24
N GLN A 18 2.49 9.25 14.21
CA GLN A 18 1.86 9.82 15.40
C GLN A 18 0.85 10.91 15.03
N THR A 19 1.24 11.84 14.14
CA THR A 19 0.33 12.86 13.61
C THR A 19 -0.86 12.23 12.91
N MET A 20 -0.64 11.25 12.03
CA MET A 20 -1.72 10.60 11.30
C MET A 20 -2.68 9.84 12.22
N ILE A 21 -2.18 9.18 13.28
CA ILE A 21 -3.03 8.52 14.28
C ILE A 21 -3.93 9.55 14.99
N SER A 22 -3.37 10.69 15.43
CA SER A 22 -4.16 11.77 16.01
C SER A 22 -5.26 12.26 15.07
N GLU A 23 -4.91 12.46 13.78
CA GLU A 23 -5.88 12.87 12.76
C GLU A 23 -6.96 11.82 12.50
N ILE A 24 -6.61 10.53 12.48
CA ILE A 24 -7.58 9.42 12.38
C ILE A 24 -8.58 9.48 13.54
N ARG A 25 -8.12 9.75 14.77
CA ARG A 25 -8.97 9.87 15.95
C ARG A 25 -9.80 11.16 15.94
N GLU A 26 -9.12 12.30 15.80
CA GLU A 26 -9.73 13.62 16.04
C GLU A 26 -10.58 14.09 14.85
N ILE A 27 -10.10 13.92 13.63
CA ILE A 27 -10.75 14.39 12.41
C ILE A 27 -11.51 13.23 11.76
N GLY A 28 -10.84 12.09 11.60
CA GLY A 28 -11.40 10.89 11.00
C GLY A 28 -12.52 10.25 11.81
N LYS A 29 -12.64 10.59 13.10
CA LYS A 29 -13.68 10.08 14.04
C LYS A 29 -13.72 8.56 14.11
N TYR A 30 -12.57 7.92 13.93
CA TYR A 30 -12.46 6.47 14.02
C TYR A 30 -11.93 6.06 15.39
N ASP A 31 -12.68 5.24 16.10
CA ASP A 31 -12.40 4.75 17.45
C ASP A 31 -12.01 3.26 17.49
N GLY A 32 -11.92 2.60 16.33
CA GLY A 32 -11.55 1.18 16.22
C GLY A 32 -10.03 0.94 16.27
N ASP A 33 -9.63 -0.29 16.00
CA ASP A 33 -8.25 -0.73 16.09
C ASP A 33 -7.38 -0.13 14.96
N ILE A 34 -6.22 0.43 15.30
CA ILE A 34 -5.18 0.87 14.37
C ILE A 34 -3.97 -0.02 14.57
N VAL A 35 -3.56 -0.75 13.54
CA VAL A 35 -2.36 -1.58 13.56
C VAL A 35 -1.23 -0.85 12.85
N VAL A 36 -0.15 -0.57 13.58
CA VAL A 36 1.07 0.02 13.02
C VAL A 36 2.09 -1.09 12.82
N ILE A 37 2.35 -1.43 11.57
CA ILE A 37 3.39 -2.41 11.21
C ILE A 37 4.76 -1.74 11.30
N ILE A 38 5.67 -2.38 12.02
CA ILE A 38 7.06 -1.93 12.22
C ILE A 38 8.06 -3.03 11.83
N GLY A 39 9.25 -2.61 11.44
CA GLY A 39 10.40 -3.47 11.18
C GLY A 39 11.37 -3.58 12.36
N GLU A 40 12.56 -4.14 12.11
CA GLU A 40 13.59 -4.39 13.11
C GLU A 40 14.12 -3.12 13.77
N ASP A 41 14.13 -2.00 13.02
CA ASP A 41 14.63 -0.70 13.49
C ASP A 41 13.80 -0.11 14.65
N LEU A 42 12.53 -0.49 14.76
CA LEU A 42 11.63 -0.02 15.81
C LEU A 42 11.19 -1.10 16.80
N LYS A 43 11.65 -2.33 16.63
CA LYS A 43 11.36 -3.43 17.55
C LYS A 43 11.74 -3.04 18.98
N ASP A 44 10.80 -3.25 19.91
CA ASP A 44 10.95 -2.93 21.34
C ASP A 44 11.23 -1.43 21.64
N ARG A 45 11.18 -0.55 20.63
CA ARG A 45 11.47 0.89 20.77
C ARG A 45 10.24 1.78 20.60
N LEU A 46 9.25 1.33 19.84
CA LEU A 46 8.01 2.08 19.62
C LEU A 46 6.90 1.47 20.45
N GLN A 47 6.33 2.30 21.34
CA GLN A 47 5.14 2.00 22.13
C GLN A 47 4.14 3.14 21.95
N TYR A 48 2.87 2.85 22.13
CA TYR A 48 1.80 3.82 22.06
C TYR A 48 0.92 3.61 23.30
N GLU A 49 1.21 4.37 24.38
CA GLU A 49 0.59 4.16 25.69
C GLU A 49 -0.72 4.94 25.87
N ASP A 50 -0.93 5.97 25.05
CA ASP A 50 -2.06 6.89 25.17
C ASP A 50 -3.38 6.34 24.59
N ASP A 51 -3.32 5.24 23.82
CA ASP A 51 -4.47 4.66 23.13
C ASP A 51 -4.28 3.13 23.02
N ASP A 52 -5.04 2.38 23.81
CA ASP A 52 -5.01 0.91 23.89
C ASP A 52 -5.49 0.20 22.59
N ARG A 53 -6.12 0.96 21.68
CA ARG A 53 -6.53 0.50 20.36
C ARG A 53 -5.49 0.76 19.27
N VAL A 54 -4.34 1.34 19.61
CA VAL A 54 -3.19 1.43 18.71
C VAL A 54 -2.26 0.25 19.00
N ILE A 55 -2.23 -0.69 18.08
CA ILE A 55 -1.50 -1.94 18.19
C ILE A 55 -0.21 -1.83 17.40
N ILE A 56 0.92 -1.77 18.08
CA ILE A 56 2.23 -1.84 17.44
C ILE A 56 2.54 -3.30 17.11
N LYS A 57 2.69 -3.61 15.83
CA LYS A 57 2.94 -4.98 15.36
C LYS A 57 4.28 -5.08 14.65
N TYR A 58 5.24 -5.70 15.31
CA TYR A 58 6.50 -6.07 14.69
C TYR A 58 6.34 -7.25 13.75
N PHE A 59 6.96 -7.13 12.58
CA PHE A 59 7.23 -8.24 11.67
C PHE A 59 8.71 -8.24 11.25
N PRO A 60 9.31 -9.41 11.07
CA PRO A 60 10.71 -9.52 10.65
C PRO A 60 10.92 -9.00 9.22
N GLU A 61 12.15 -8.66 8.89
CA GLU A 61 12.52 -8.35 7.51
C GLU A 61 12.24 -9.55 6.59
N ILE A 62 11.69 -9.27 5.42
CA ILE A 62 11.52 -10.28 4.38
C ILE A 62 12.90 -10.56 3.79
N ASP A 63 13.35 -11.80 3.89
CA ASP A 63 14.62 -12.21 3.31
C ASP A 63 14.65 -12.00 1.79
N ARG A 64 15.55 -11.14 1.35
CA ARG A 64 15.76 -10.74 -0.05
C ARG A 64 17.24 -10.63 -0.43
N GLU A 65 18.12 -11.26 0.30
CA GLU A 65 19.58 -11.13 0.11
C GLU A 65 19.99 -11.43 -1.33
N GLU A 66 19.46 -12.51 -1.91
CA GLU A 66 19.72 -12.88 -3.29
C GLU A 66 19.24 -11.81 -4.29
N ASN A 67 18.04 -11.28 -4.10
CA ASN A 67 17.49 -10.24 -4.96
C ASN A 67 18.31 -8.95 -4.88
N ILE A 68 18.69 -8.57 -3.65
CA ILE A 68 19.54 -7.40 -3.40
C ILE A 68 20.90 -7.58 -4.08
N ALA A 69 21.50 -8.75 -4.04
CA ALA A 69 22.75 -9.03 -4.72
C ALA A 69 22.65 -8.84 -6.24
N LYS A 70 21.59 -9.37 -6.86
CA LYS A 70 21.30 -9.19 -8.29
C LYS A 70 21.08 -7.72 -8.67
N LEU A 71 20.31 -6.99 -7.85
CA LEU A 71 20.04 -5.57 -8.06
C LEU A 71 21.27 -4.68 -7.85
N LYS A 72 22.26 -5.11 -7.05
CA LYS A 72 23.54 -4.42 -6.93
C LYS A 72 24.37 -4.53 -8.20
N GLU A 73 24.32 -5.67 -8.87
CA GLU A 73 25.03 -5.90 -10.14
C GLU A 73 24.35 -5.17 -11.31
N LYS A 74 23.01 -5.19 -11.34
CA LYS A 74 22.19 -4.56 -12.39
C LYS A 74 21.09 -3.70 -11.74
N PRO A 75 21.38 -2.45 -11.35
CA PRO A 75 20.40 -1.62 -10.69
C PRO A 75 19.28 -1.18 -11.62
N ILE A 76 18.05 -1.27 -11.16
CA ILE A 76 16.88 -0.69 -11.82
C ILE A 76 16.90 0.81 -11.55
N THR A 77 17.05 1.61 -12.58
CA THR A 77 17.19 3.06 -12.49
C THR A 77 15.88 3.81 -12.74
N GLU A 78 14.89 3.14 -13.32
CA GLU A 78 13.57 3.72 -13.55
C GLU A 78 12.65 3.60 -12.33
N GLY A 79 11.68 4.50 -12.26
CA GLY A 79 10.72 4.55 -11.17
C GLY A 79 11.18 5.41 -10.00
N TRP A 80 10.81 5.06 -8.77
CA TRP A 80 11.08 5.84 -7.56
C TRP A 80 12.53 5.70 -7.04
N GLY A 81 13.48 5.54 -7.93
CA GLY A 81 14.89 5.37 -7.61
C GLY A 81 15.22 3.94 -7.18
N ASN A 82 16.49 3.71 -6.90
CA ASN A 82 17.03 2.40 -6.66
C ASN A 82 16.27 1.63 -5.56
N PRO A 83 15.51 0.59 -5.89
CA PRO A 83 14.68 -0.14 -4.92
C PRO A 83 15.49 -1.04 -4.00
N GLU A 84 16.80 -1.17 -4.25
CA GLU A 84 17.59 -2.27 -3.67
C GLU A 84 17.83 -2.14 -2.17
N PHE A 85 18.21 -0.95 -1.65
CA PHE A 85 18.58 -0.87 -0.24
C PHE A 85 17.78 0.16 0.54
N ASN A 86 17.43 1.26 -0.09
CA ASN A 86 16.83 2.38 0.62
C ASN A 86 15.34 2.15 0.91
N LYS A 87 14.76 1.08 0.33
CA LYS A 87 13.33 0.78 0.42
C LYS A 87 13.02 -0.61 0.92
N THR A 88 13.95 -1.27 1.63
CA THR A 88 13.70 -2.59 2.22
C THR A 88 12.43 -2.60 3.04
N PHE A 89 12.21 -1.57 3.84
CA PHE A 89 11.01 -1.42 4.64
C PHE A 89 9.72 -1.30 3.80
N MET A 90 9.77 -0.87 2.55
CA MET A 90 8.58 -0.80 1.70
C MET A 90 7.94 -2.18 1.48
N TRP A 91 8.72 -3.25 1.53
CA TRP A 91 8.24 -4.62 1.42
C TRP A 91 7.42 -5.06 2.65
N HIS A 92 7.55 -4.39 3.81
CA HIS A 92 6.71 -4.64 4.98
C HIS A 92 5.22 -4.37 4.70
N LYS A 93 4.88 -3.63 3.65
CA LYS A 93 3.49 -3.45 3.22
C LYS A 93 2.82 -4.77 2.83
N LEU A 94 3.59 -5.77 2.39
CA LEU A 94 3.06 -7.10 2.10
C LEU A 94 2.49 -7.79 3.34
N TYR A 95 2.96 -7.43 4.55
CA TYR A 95 2.42 -7.94 5.80
C TYR A 95 0.97 -7.53 6.07
N ALA A 96 0.40 -6.56 5.34
CA ALA A 96 -1.04 -6.30 5.39
C ALA A 96 -1.87 -7.54 5.04
N PHE A 97 -1.30 -8.48 4.30
CA PHE A 97 -1.98 -9.71 3.90
C PHE A 97 -1.59 -10.93 4.77
N HIS A 98 -0.91 -10.70 5.89
CA HIS A 98 -0.52 -11.76 6.83
C HIS A 98 -1.76 -12.32 7.57
N PRO A 99 -1.79 -13.63 7.89
CA PRO A 99 -2.91 -14.26 8.63
C PRO A 99 -3.28 -13.59 9.95
N PHE A 100 -2.36 -12.85 10.57
CA PHE A 100 -2.64 -12.02 11.76
C PHE A 100 -3.88 -11.13 11.57
N PHE A 101 -4.15 -10.65 10.36
CA PHE A 101 -5.26 -9.74 10.09
C PHE A 101 -6.62 -10.45 9.95
N LYS A 102 -6.67 -11.78 9.95
CA LYS A 102 -7.92 -12.55 9.97
C LYS A 102 -8.78 -12.34 11.24
N GLN A 103 -8.26 -11.68 12.26
CA GLN A 103 -9.02 -11.36 13.48
C GLN A 103 -10.00 -10.20 13.32
N TRP A 104 -9.94 -9.48 12.19
CA TRP A 104 -10.90 -8.47 11.77
C TRP A 104 -11.67 -8.94 10.54
N ASP A 105 -12.87 -8.42 10.35
CA ASP A 105 -13.69 -8.72 9.16
C ASP A 105 -13.20 -7.93 7.93
N LYS A 106 -12.71 -6.70 8.18
CA LYS A 106 -12.29 -5.75 7.16
C LYS A 106 -11.01 -5.05 7.59
N CYS A 107 -10.11 -4.82 6.64
CA CYS A 107 -8.92 -4.02 6.84
C CYS A 107 -8.88 -2.85 5.86
N PHE A 108 -8.52 -1.67 6.37
CA PHE A 108 -8.20 -0.49 5.57
C PHE A 108 -6.71 -0.20 5.70
N ALA A 109 -5.94 -0.58 4.70
CA ALA A 109 -4.50 -0.34 4.65
C ALA A 109 -4.21 1.02 3.99
N MET A 110 -3.30 1.80 4.59
CA MET A 110 -2.88 3.09 4.05
C MET A 110 -1.43 3.39 4.37
N ASP A 111 -0.76 4.08 3.46
CA ASP A 111 0.61 4.55 3.65
C ASP A 111 0.73 5.49 4.84
N GLY A 112 1.86 5.41 5.56
CA GLY A 112 2.23 6.40 6.54
C GLY A 112 2.46 7.79 5.92
N GLY A 113 1.78 8.80 6.47
CA GLY A 113 1.85 10.17 5.94
C GLY A 113 0.66 10.57 5.07
N MET A 114 -0.39 9.79 5.07
CA MET A 114 -1.70 10.27 4.62
C MET A 114 -2.19 11.39 5.54
N LYS A 115 -2.87 12.38 4.98
CA LYS A 115 -3.50 13.47 5.71
C LYS A 115 -5.00 13.28 5.73
N ILE A 116 -5.62 13.42 6.89
CA ILE A 116 -7.06 13.22 7.09
C ILE A 116 -7.73 14.58 7.25
N PHE A 117 -8.81 14.82 6.51
CA PHE A 117 -9.53 16.11 6.52
C PHE A 117 -10.99 15.98 6.93
N LYS A 118 -11.58 14.79 6.85
CA LYS A 118 -12.99 14.52 7.18
C LYS A 118 -13.15 13.17 7.85
N PRO A 119 -14.31 12.90 8.46
CA PRO A 119 -14.62 11.58 9.01
C PRO A 119 -14.41 10.45 8.01
N LEU A 120 -13.78 9.37 8.46
CA LEU A 120 -13.47 8.19 7.62
C LEU A 120 -14.68 7.27 7.40
N GLU A 121 -15.80 7.54 8.04
CA GLU A 121 -16.99 6.67 8.04
C GLU A 121 -17.41 6.25 6.62
N LYS A 122 -17.42 7.18 5.67
CA LYS A 122 -17.80 6.88 4.29
C LYS A 122 -16.88 5.84 3.63
N ILE A 123 -15.57 5.95 3.85
CA ILE A 123 -14.58 4.99 3.33
C ILE A 123 -14.73 3.66 4.04
N LEU A 124 -14.80 3.68 5.36
CA LEU A 124 -14.87 2.47 6.18
C LEU A 124 -16.15 1.68 5.97
N ASN A 125 -17.23 2.33 5.53
CA ASN A 125 -18.52 1.69 5.22
C ASN A 125 -18.65 1.18 3.79
N LEU A 126 -17.64 1.36 2.94
CA LEU A 126 -17.65 0.77 1.59
C LEU A 126 -17.82 -0.76 1.69
N ASP A 127 -18.67 -1.29 0.83
CA ASP A 127 -18.84 -2.74 0.70
C ASP A 127 -17.67 -3.31 -0.10
N CYS A 128 -16.82 -4.08 0.55
CA CYS A 128 -15.69 -4.76 -0.06
C CYS A 128 -15.79 -6.29 0.06
N LYS A 129 -17.01 -6.80 0.19
CA LYS A 129 -17.23 -8.24 0.37
C LYS A 129 -16.62 -9.03 -0.78
N ASN A 130 -15.70 -9.94 -0.44
CA ASN A 130 -14.93 -10.76 -1.38
C ASN A 130 -14.13 -9.94 -2.40
N SER A 131 -13.81 -8.68 -2.11
CA SER A 131 -13.05 -7.81 -3.01
C SER A 131 -11.99 -7.00 -2.27
N ILE A 132 -11.05 -6.47 -3.06
CA ILE A 132 -10.13 -5.41 -2.67
C ILE A 132 -10.53 -4.14 -3.40
N LEU A 133 -10.89 -3.10 -2.67
CA LEU A 133 -11.22 -1.80 -3.22
C LEU A 133 -10.00 -0.90 -3.19
N ALA A 134 -9.60 -0.40 -4.34
CA ALA A 134 -8.46 0.49 -4.46
C ALA A 134 -8.60 1.40 -5.68
N HIS A 135 -7.79 2.43 -5.72
CA HIS A 135 -7.71 3.34 -6.86
C HIS A 135 -6.97 2.74 -8.03
N TYR A 136 -7.44 3.01 -9.24
CA TYR A 136 -6.62 2.86 -10.45
C TYR A 136 -5.41 3.82 -10.39
N ASP A 137 -4.20 3.31 -10.57
CA ASP A 137 -2.96 4.10 -10.40
C ASP A 137 -2.82 5.22 -11.43
N GLY A 138 -3.34 5.03 -12.64
CA GLY A 138 -3.30 6.03 -13.71
C GLY A 138 -4.37 7.13 -13.61
N TYR A 139 -5.35 7.01 -12.72
CA TYR A 139 -6.42 8.00 -12.61
C TYR A 139 -5.92 9.33 -12.01
N PRO A 140 -6.41 10.48 -12.46
CA PRO A 140 -7.34 10.68 -13.58
C PRO A 140 -6.64 10.92 -14.93
N ASN A 141 -5.32 11.05 -14.96
CA ASN A 141 -4.60 11.65 -16.09
C ASN A 141 -3.94 10.64 -17.04
N ASN A 142 -3.77 9.39 -16.61
CA ASN A 142 -2.99 8.38 -17.32
C ASN A 142 -3.81 7.08 -17.50
N THR A 143 -4.91 7.17 -18.22
CA THR A 143 -5.86 6.07 -18.40
C THR A 143 -5.33 4.88 -19.23
N ASP A 144 -4.15 5.03 -19.81
CA ASP A 144 -3.45 4.03 -20.61
C ASP A 144 -2.41 3.22 -19.82
N TRP A 145 -2.22 3.52 -18.53
CA TRP A 145 -1.25 2.78 -17.70
C TRP A 145 -1.71 1.34 -17.48
N LYS A 146 -0.81 0.39 -17.72
CA LYS A 146 -1.03 -1.04 -17.57
C LYS A 146 -0.04 -1.65 -16.59
N LEU A 147 -0.38 -2.82 -16.04
CA LEU A 147 0.39 -3.51 -15.01
C LEU A 147 1.85 -3.77 -15.43
N ARG A 148 2.10 -4.01 -16.74
CA ARG A 148 3.46 -4.17 -17.27
C ARG A 148 4.41 -3.04 -16.89
N ARG A 149 3.90 -1.84 -16.72
CA ARG A 149 4.64 -0.65 -16.34
C ARG A 149 5.28 -0.74 -14.94
N GLN A 150 4.74 -1.62 -14.09
CA GLN A 150 5.24 -1.84 -12.73
C GLN A 150 6.53 -2.65 -12.68
N PHE A 151 6.94 -3.29 -13.78
CA PHE A 151 8.09 -4.18 -13.79
C PHE A 151 9.18 -3.67 -14.75
N ASP A 152 10.43 -3.97 -14.41
CA ASP A 152 11.56 -3.66 -15.26
C ASP A 152 11.69 -4.72 -16.37
N ASP A 153 11.76 -4.26 -17.61
CA ASP A 153 11.90 -5.06 -18.83
C ASP A 153 13.27 -4.90 -19.49
N THR A 154 14.13 -4.04 -18.94
CA THR A 154 15.41 -3.66 -19.52
C THR A 154 16.60 -4.33 -18.86
N GLN A 155 16.68 -4.31 -17.54
CA GLN A 155 17.81 -4.88 -16.79
C GLN A 155 17.70 -6.40 -16.63
N PHE A 156 16.46 -6.91 -16.52
CA PHE A 156 16.16 -8.33 -16.33
C PHE A 156 15.11 -8.83 -17.34
N PRO A 157 15.40 -8.76 -18.65
CA PRO A 157 14.42 -9.13 -19.70
C PRO A 157 13.99 -10.60 -19.61
N GLU A 158 14.84 -11.48 -19.08
CA GLU A 158 14.51 -12.89 -18.86
C GLU A 158 13.42 -13.08 -17.79
N ILE A 159 13.49 -12.30 -16.70
CA ILE A 159 12.47 -12.33 -15.64
C ILE A 159 11.18 -11.72 -16.16
N PHE A 160 11.27 -10.63 -16.94
CA PHE A 160 10.10 -10.01 -17.54
C PHE A 160 9.40 -10.93 -18.53
N ALA A 161 10.14 -11.65 -19.38
CA ALA A 161 9.58 -12.62 -20.30
C ALA A 161 8.88 -13.79 -19.58
N GLU A 162 9.44 -14.26 -18.46
CA GLU A 162 8.78 -15.26 -17.62
C GLU A 162 7.48 -14.72 -17.03
N LEU A 163 7.51 -13.47 -16.55
CA LEU A 163 6.35 -12.80 -15.99
C LEU A 163 5.23 -12.66 -17.04
N GLU A 164 5.53 -12.22 -18.26
CA GLU A 164 4.57 -12.15 -19.37
C GLU A 164 4.00 -13.53 -19.76
N GLY A 165 4.81 -14.57 -19.64
CA GLY A 165 4.38 -15.94 -19.90
C GLY A 165 3.39 -16.46 -18.85
N GLU A 166 3.40 -15.91 -17.64
CA GLU A 166 2.55 -16.36 -16.54
C GLU A 166 1.34 -15.47 -16.28
N PHE A 167 1.41 -14.17 -16.60
CA PHE A 167 0.41 -13.17 -16.23
C PHE A 167 -0.01 -12.30 -17.40
N ASP A 168 -1.28 -11.92 -17.42
CA ASP A 168 -1.75 -10.85 -18.28
C ASP A 168 -1.28 -9.50 -17.68
N LEU A 169 -0.35 -8.85 -18.34
CA LEU A 169 0.22 -7.58 -17.92
C LEU A 169 -0.44 -6.37 -18.60
N ASP A 170 -1.33 -6.61 -19.58
CA ASP A 170 -2.05 -5.54 -20.30
C ASP A 170 -3.39 -5.15 -19.62
N VAL A 171 -3.48 -5.43 -18.33
CA VAL A 171 -4.61 -5.06 -17.48
C VAL A 171 -4.35 -3.74 -16.75
N ASP A 172 -5.42 -3.02 -16.41
CA ASP A 172 -5.37 -1.92 -15.46
C ASP A 172 -4.89 -2.43 -14.10
N TYR A 173 -4.33 -1.55 -13.28
CA TYR A 173 -3.82 -1.95 -11.98
C TYR A 173 -4.10 -0.88 -10.92
N PHE A 174 -4.21 -1.32 -9.68
CA PHE A 174 -4.49 -0.43 -8.57
C PHE A 174 -3.23 0.03 -7.86
N GLN A 175 -3.38 1.19 -7.25
CA GLN A 175 -2.36 1.77 -6.42
C GLN A 175 -2.40 1.18 -5.01
N ALA A 176 -1.23 0.75 -4.51
CA ALA A 176 -1.09 0.11 -3.21
C ALA A 176 -0.90 1.11 -2.04
N THR A 177 -1.13 2.40 -2.27
CA THR A 177 -1.03 3.42 -1.22
C THR A 177 -2.16 3.34 -0.22
N MET A 178 -3.35 3.00 -0.71
CA MET A 178 -4.58 2.91 0.05
C MET A 178 -5.48 1.84 -0.56
N PHE A 179 -5.93 0.89 0.23
CA PHE A 179 -6.88 -0.11 -0.20
C PHE A 179 -7.69 -0.66 0.98
N ILE A 180 -8.92 -1.09 0.70
CA ILE A 180 -9.80 -1.75 1.66
C ILE A 180 -10.05 -3.16 1.16
N TYR A 181 -10.02 -4.13 2.04
CA TYR A 181 -10.31 -5.51 1.69
C TYR A 181 -11.06 -6.25 2.80
N ASP A 182 -11.85 -7.22 2.37
CA ASP A 182 -12.48 -8.22 3.21
C ASP A 182 -11.44 -9.29 3.57
N THR A 183 -11.26 -9.56 4.86
CA THR A 183 -10.24 -10.52 5.32
C THR A 183 -10.52 -11.97 4.92
N SER A 184 -11.72 -12.28 4.42
CA SER A 184 -12.01 -13.60 3.82
C SER A 184 -11.18 -13.87 2.56
N LEU A 185 -10.62 -12.83 1.93
CA LEU A 185 -9.64 -12.97 0.83
C LEU A 185 -8.31 -13.58 1.28
N LEU A 186 -8.01 -13.54 2.57
CA LEU A 186 -6.78 -14.10 3.11
C LEU A 186 -6.91 -15.61 3.26
N ARG A 187 -6.58 -16.38 2.21
CA ARG A 187 -6.42 -17.84 2.29
C ARG A 187 -5.21 -18.18 3.16
N ASP A 188 -5.06 -19.45 3.48
CA ASP A 188 -3.94 -19.90 4.32
C ASP A 188 -2.58 -19.73 3.64
N ASP A 189 -2.54 -19.76 2.32
CA ASP A 189 -1.36 -19.59 1.47
C ASP A 189 -1.17 -18.18 0.90
N THR A 190 -2.12 -17.25 1.14
CA THR A 190 -2.09 -15.90 0.53
C THR A 190 -0.78 -15.18 0.80
N PHE A 191 -0.38 -15.11 2.06
CA PHE A 191 0.83 -14.37 2.44
C PHE A 191 2.10 -15.01 1.86
N ASP A 192 2.24 -16.33 2.00
CA ASP A 192 3.40 -17.06 1.49
C ASP A 192 3.53 -16.92 -0.03
N THR A 193 2.40 -17.03 -0.76
CA THR A 193 2.38 -16.85 -2.21
C THR A 193 2.81 -15.42 -2.61
N ILE A 194 2.32 -14.40 -1.91
CA ILE A 194 2.72 -13.00 -2.16
C ILE A 194 4.23 -12.81 -1.92
N ILE A 195 4.77 -13.42 -0.86
CA ILE A 195 6.21 -13.37 -0.58
C ILE A 195 7.02 -14.09 -1.67
N GLU A 196 6.58 -15.26 -2.11
CA GLU A 196 7.23 -15.99 -3.22
C GLU A 196 7.20 -15.16 -4.52
N LEU A 197 6.06 -14.57 -4.88
CA LEU A 197 5.95 -13.67 -6.01
C LEU A 197 6.91 -12.48 -5.91
N SER A 198 7.05 -11.90 -4.71
CA SER A 198 7.95 -10.78 -4.47
C SER A 198 9.42 -11.14 -4.65
N LYS A 199 9.81 -12.38 -4.34
CA LYS A 199 11.16 -12.91 -4.55
C LYS A 199 11.40 -13.27 -6.02
N LYS A 200 10.43 -13.91 -6.64
CA LYS A 200 10.50 -14.34 -8.04
C LYS A 200 10.54 -13.14 -8.99
N TYR A 201 9.62 -12.19 -8.82
CA TYR A 201 9.45 -11.01 -9.67
C TYR A 201 9.94 -9.74 -8.96
N PHE A 202 11.16 -9.80 -8.44
CA PHE A 202 11.78 -8.73 -7.66
C PHE A 202 12.04 -7.45 -8.44
N THR A 203 11.80 -7.45 -9.74
CA THR A 203 11.99 -6.33 -10.66
C THR A 203 10.85 -5.30 -10.61
N SER A 204 9.95 -5.41 -9.62
CA SER A 204 8.88 -4.43 -9.40
C SER A 204 9.45 -3.04 -9.09
N LYS A 205 9.20 -2.07 -9.99
CA LYS A 205 9.73 -0.69 -9.92
C LYS A 205 9.20 0.10 -8.71
N LEU A 206 8.00 -0.23 -8.23
CA LEU A 206 7.36 0.40 -7.08
C LEU A 206 7.23 -0.56 -5.88
N THR A 207 8.14 -1.53 -5.79
CA THR A 207 8.20 -2.51 -4.70
C THR A 207 6.94 -3.39 -4.59
N ASP A 208 6.11 -3.18 -3.57
CA ASP A 208 4.93 -3.97 -3.24
C ASP A 208 3.82 -3.89 -4.30
N GLN A 209 3.62 -2.73 -4.93
CA GLN A 209 2.46 -2.46 -5.78
C GLN A 209 2.31 -3.44 -6.95
N GLY A 210 3.38 -3.70 -7.69
CA GLY A 210 3.36 -4.68 -8.78
C GLY A 210 2.96 -6.06 -8.28
N ILE A 211 3.54 -6.49 -7.15
CA ILE A 211 3.35 -7.83 -6.58
C ILE A 211 1.92 -8.05 -6.10
N VAL A 212 1.33 -7.10 -5.37
CA VAL A 212 -0.06 -7.24 -4.90
C VAL A 212 -1.05 -7.27 -6.06
N ASN A 213 -0.75 -6.55 -7.15
CA ASN A 213 -1.56 -6.61 -8.36
C ASN A 213 -1.42 -7.95 -9.10
N LEU A 214 -0.23 -8.58 -9.12
CA LEU A 214 -0.10 -9.94 -9.67
C LEU A 214 -1.00 -10.93 -8.92
N TYR A 215 -1.19 -10.74 -7.62
CA TYR A 215 -1.97 -11.66 -6.82
C TYR A 215 -3.48 -11.35 -6.86
N PHE A 216 -3.89 -10.10 -6.63
CA PHE A 216 -5.29 -9.73 -6.44
C PHE A 216 -6.00 -9.22 -7.70
N ASN A 217 -5.28 -8.97 -8.77
CA ASN A 217 -5.82 -8.42 -10.01
C ASN A 217 -5.43 -9.29 -11.23
N ASN A 218 -5.28 -10.58 -11.04
CA ASN A 218 -4.93 -11.48 -12.13
C ASN A 218 -5.71 -12.80 -12.02
N LYS A 219 -6.16 -13.32 -13.17
CA LYS A 219 -6.93 -14.55 -13.26
C LYS A 219 -6.21 -15.80 -12.74
N LYS A 220 -4.88 -15.76 -12.65
CA LYS A 220 -4.07 -16.87 -12.15
C LYS A 220 -4.32 -17.16 -10.67
N TYR A 221 -4.53 -16.13 -9.85
CA TYR A 221 -4.78 -16.23 -8.42
C TYR A 221 -6.17 -15.71 -8.07
N TYR A 222 -6.30 -14.38 -7.97
CA TYR A 222 -7.54 -13.68 -7.73
C TYR A 222 -7.74 -12.56 -8.74
N ASN A 223 -8.95 -12.40 -9.21
CA ASN A 223 -9.34 -11.24 -9.99
C ASN A 223 -10.48 -10.54 -9.22
N VAL A 224 -10.12 -9.95 -8.09
CA VAL A 224 -11.07 -9.41 -7.09
C VAL A 224 -10.88 -7.93 -6.84
N TRP A 225 -10.03 -7.26 -7.62
CA TRP A 225 -9.91 -5.82 -7.53
C TRP A 225 -11.14 -5.14 -8.12
N GLU A 226 -11.68 -4.21 -7.35
CA GLU A 226 -12.71 -3.28 -7.77
C GLU A 226 -12.21 -1.86 -7.54
N GLN A 227 -12.42 -1.01 -8.52
CA GLN A 227 -12.03 0.40 -8.41
C GLN A 227 -12.96 1.11 -7.41
N ILE A 228 -12.38 1.83 -6.46
CA ILE A 228 -13.13 2.76 -5.62
C ILE A 228 -13.75 3.81 -6.55
N GLN A 229 -15.07 3.86 -6.59
CA GLN A 229 -15.78 4.87 -7.37
C GLN A 229 -15.71 6.20 -6.66
N ILE A 230 -15.16 7.18 -7.35
CA ILE A 230 -15.13 8.57 -6.93
C ILE A 230 -16.33 9.25 -7.60
N LYS A 231 -17.24 9.76 -6.78
CA LYS A 231 -18.25 10.67 -7.26
C LYS A 231 -17.69 12.09 -7.22
N ASP A 232 -18.07 12.92 -8.17
CA ASP A 232 -17.54 14.29 -8.36
C ASP A 232 -17.62 15.18 -7.11
N ASP A 233 -18.55 14.89 -6.20
CA ASP A 233 -18.81 15.61 -4.96
C ASP A 233 -18.34 14.90 -3.69
N GLU A 234 -17.76 13.68 -3.80
CA GLU A 234 -17.34 12.86 -2.67
C GLU A 234 -15.94 12.26 -2.91
N THR A 235 -14.93 13.10 -2.83
CA THR A 235 -13.57 12.68 -3.10
C THR A 235 -12.96 11.94 -1.91
N TYR A 236 -12.80 10.63 -2.03
CA TYR A 236 -11.98 9.78 -1.16
C TYR A 236 -10.49 9.90 -1.49
N TYR A 237 -10.07 10.96 -2.15
CA TYR A 237 -9.04 10.91 -3.14
C TYR A 237 -7.64 11.16 -2.63
N TYR A 238 -6.79 10.59 -3.34
CA TYR A 238 -5.39 10.62 -3.42
C TYR A 238 -4.93 11.33 -4.70
N ASP A 239 -4.22 12.43 -4.60
CA ASP A 239 -3.61 13.09 -5.73
C ASP A 239 -2.10 13.29 -5.48
N TYR A 240 -1.29 12.82 -6.44
CA TYR A 240 0.13 13.11 -6.48
C TYR A 240 0.45 14.44 -7.10
N THR A 241 -0.48 15.00 -7.85
CA THR A 241 -0.21 16.18 -8.64
C THR A 241 -0.57 17.42 -7.85
N GLU A 242 0.40 18.31 -7.70
CA GLU A 242 0.10 19.69 -7.35
C GLU A 242 -0.81 20.25 -8.43
N ARG A 243 -2.07 20.44 -8.10
CA ARG A 243 -2.97 21.20 -8.93
C ARG A 243 -3.15 22.55 -8.30
N ASP A 244 -2.74 23.59 -8.99
CA ASP A 244 -3.05 24.98 -8.62
C ASP A 244 -4.57 25.12 -8.43
N GLY A 245 -4.97 25.61 -7.26
CA GLY A 245 -6.36 25.90 -6.94
C GLY A 245 -7.17 24.76 -6.33
N LEU A 246 -6.59 23.58 -6.02
CA LEU A 246 -7.29 22.56 -5.29
C LEU A 246 -7.55 22.96 -3.82
N ASN A 247 -8.80 22.86 -3.43
CA ASN A 247 -9.18 22.94 -2.02
C ASN A 247 -9.01 21.57 -1.36
N TYR A 248 -7.85 21.29 -0.78
CA TYR A 248 -7.53 19.99 -0.15
C TYR A 248 -8.51 19.58 0.95
N THR A 249 -9.22 20.53 1.57
CA THR A 249 -10.21 20.23 2.62
C THR A 249 -11.51 19.64 2.06
N GLU A 250 -11.69 19.61 0.75
CA GLU A 250 -12.83 18.93 0.11
C GLU A 250 -12.68 17.41 0.10
N TYR A 251 -11.44 16.92 0.21
CA TYR A 251 -11.14 15.49 0.26
C TYR A 251 -11.33 14.90 1.65
N ILE A 252 -11.62 13.59 1.74
CA ILE A 252 -11.64 12.90 3.02
C ILE A 252 -10.21 12.69 3.49
N MET A 253 -9.32 12.29 2.60
CA MET A 253 -7.92 12.09 2.87
C MET A 253 -7.08 12.28 1.62
N LEU A 254 -5.81 12.66 1.82
CA LEU A 254 -4.84 12.83 0.75
C LEU A 254 -3.49 12.23 1.12
N LYS A 255 -2.82 11.65 0.15
CA LYS A 255 -1.38 11.42 0.26
C LYS A 255 -0.65 12.68 -0.14
N ARG A 256 0.29 13.10 0.69
CA ARG A 256 1.14 14.23 0.40
C ARG A 256 2.10 13.89 -0.74
N ALA A 257 2.09 14.70 -1.80
CA ALA A 257 3.22 14.77 -2.69
C ALA A 257 4.42 15.39 -1.94
N HIS A 258 5.62 14.85 -2.12
CA HIS A 258 6.84 15.32 -1.46
C HIS A 258 7.20 16.78 -1.78
N THR A 259 6.54 17.37 -2.74
CA THR A 259 6.79 18.68 -3.34
C THR A 259 5.81 19.76 -2.90
N CYS A 260 4.80 19.47 -2.06
CA CYS A 260 3.85 20.48 -1.62
C CYS A 260 4.49 21.43 -0.59
N PRO A 261 4.86 22.68 -0.95
CA PRO A 261 5.61 23.57 -0.06
C PRO A 261 4.79 24.11 1.12
N HIS A 262 3.47 23.95 1.10
CA HIS A 262 2.56 24.50 2.11
C HIS A 262 2.29 23.55 3.29
N TRP A 263 2.95 22.42 3.34
CA TRP A 263 2.72 21.40 4.37
C TRP A 263 3.98 21.25 5.23
N SER A 264 4.20 22.17 6.16
CA SER A 264 5.14 21.96 7.27
C SER A 264 4.56 20.90 8.22
N PHE A 265 5.40 19.95 8.60
CA PHE A 265 5.11 19.01 9.70
C PHE A 265 5.50 19.62 11.02
#